data_da17bd12ed58f574859fc883ff7ec1a9
#
_entry.id   da17bd12ed58f574859fc883ff7ec1a9
#
_cell.length_a   1.000
_cell.length_b   1.000
_cell.length_c   1.000
_cell.angle_alpha   90.00
_cell.angle_beta   90.00
_cell.angle_gamma   90.00
#
_symmetry.space_group_name_H-M   'P 1'
#
loop_
_entity.id
_entity.type
_entity.pdbx_description
1 polymer ?
#
loop_
_entity_poly.entity_id
_entity_poly.type
_entity_poly.pdbx_seq_one_letter_code
_entity_poly.pdbx_strand_id
1 'polypeptide(L)'
;MSEPLVVSIPHHLGKEEALRRLKTGLAEIGTSFGHLFSITEQIWAGDHLRFQVSALGQSASGSIDVADDHVRLEVFLPWFLAKLVGTIQPLIRKEGTLLLEKKK
;
A
#
# COMPACT_ATOMS: atom_id res chain seq x y z
N MET A 1 -5.51 -20.49 -7.25
CA MET A 1 -4.24 -19.81 -7.05
C MET A 1 -4.42 -18.32 -7.33
N SER A 2 -4.13 -17.50 -6.37
CA SER A 2 -4.34 -16.06 -6.54
C SER A 2 -3.06 -15.38 -6.97
N GLU A 3 -3.21 -14.42 -7.88
CA GLU A 3 -2.10 -13.62 -8.33
C GLU A 3 -2.07 -12.35 -7.52
N PRO A 4 -0.87 -11.82 -7.26
CA PRO A 4 -0.80 -10.56 -6.51
C PRO A 4 -1.32 -9.40 -7.35
N LEU A 5 -1.94 -8.46 -6.67
CA LEU A 5 -2.27 -7.18 -7.26
C LEU A 5 -1.03 -6.31 -7.21
N VAL A 6 -0.56 -5.86 -8.36
CA VAL A 6 0.66 -5.05 -8.44
C VAL A 6 0.33 -3.67 -8.97
N VAL A 7 0.75 -2.66 -8.24
CA VAL A 7 0.55 -1.27 -8.64
C VAL A 7 1.90 -0.56 -8.53
N SER A 8 2.28 0.14 -9.59
CA SER A 8 3.50 0.93 -9.60
C SER A 8 3.11 2.40 -9.69
N ILE A 9 3.62 3.21 -8.78
CA ILE A 9 3.26 4.62 -8.70
C ILE A 9 4.51 5.45 -8.86
N PRO A 10 4.63 6.21 -9.96
CA PRO A 10 5.82 7.04 -10.18
C PRO A 10 5.84 8.25 -9.27
N HIS A 11 7.03 8.71 -8.95
CA HIS A 11 7.19 9.94 -8.18
C HIS A 11 8.52 10.59 -8.55
N HIS A 12 8.70 11.82 -8.10
CA HIS A 12 9.93 12.57 -8.34
C HIS A 12 10.53 13.06 -7.03
N LEU A 13 10.43 12.22 -5.99
CA LEU A 13 10.81 12.64 -4.65
C LEU A 13 12.19 12.14 -4.22
N GLY A 14 12.67 11.08 -4.88
CA GLY A 14 13.82 10.36 -4.36
C GLY A 14 13.38 9.37 -3.30
N LYS A 15 14.23 8.37 -3.08
CA LYS A 15 13.86 7.26 -2.21
C LYS A 15 13.58 7.69 -0.77
N GLU A 16 14.45 8.53 -0.22
CA GLU A 16 14.31 8.89 1.19
C GLU A 16 13.05 9.67 1.48
N GLU A 17 12.73 10.62 0.61
CA GLU A 17 11.52 11.42 0.80
C GLU A 17 10.28 10.56 0.58
N ALA A 18 10.31 9.67 -0.40
CA ALA A 18 9.19 8.77 -0.63
C ALA A 18 8.97 7.86 0.58
N LEU A 19 10.05 7.35 1.17
CA LEU A 19 9.94 6.54 2.38
C LEU A 19 9.30 7.32 3.52
N ARG A 20 9.75 8.55 3.72
CA ARG A 20 9.22 9.36 4.80
C ARG A 20 7.73 9.60 4.62
N ARG A 21 7.31 9.92 3.42
CA ARG A 21 5.90 10.17 3.14
C ARG A 21 5.06 8.93 3.29
N LEU A 22 5.61 7.78 2.89
CA LEU A 22 4.87 6.53 3.04
C LEU A 22 4.67 6.16 4.49
N LYS A 23 5.71 6.32 5.30
CA LYS A 23 5.58 6.00 6.73
C LYS A 23 4.54 6.87 7.41
N THR A 24 4.57 8.17 7.11
CA THR A 24 3.58 9.09 7.66
C THR A 24 2.19 8.78 7.13
N GLY A 25 2.09 8.56 5.82
CA GLY A 25 0.80 8.32 5.19
C GLY A 25 0.14 7.04 5.61
N LEU A 26 0.93 5.99 5.83
CA LEU A 26 0.36 4.72 6.28
C LEU A 26 -0.24 4.85 7.67
N ALA A 27 0.38 5.64 8.54
CA ALA A 27 -0.17 5.89 9.86
C ALA A 27 -1.50 6.63 9.74
N GLU A 28 -1.57 7.63 8.85
CA GLU A 28 -2.80 8.38 8.65
C GLU A 28 -3.91 7.51 8.05
N ILE A 29 -3.54 6.65 7.09
CA ILE A 29 -4.51 5.77 6.47
C ILE A 29 -5.09 4.81 7.51
N GLY A 30 -4.23 4.27 8.36
CA GLY A 30 -4.69 3.38 9.42
C GLY A 30 -5.69 4.05 10.34
N THR A 31 -5.49 5.33 10.62
CA THR A 31 -6.41 6.09 11.44
C THR A 31 -7.71 6.40 10.70
N SER A 32 -7.59 6.87 9.45
CA SER A 32 -8.74 7.30 8.68
C SER A 32 -9.67 6.16 8.29
N PHE A 33 -9.08 5.00 7.98
CA PHE A 33 -9.85 3.86 7.48
C PHE A 33 -9.89 2.70 8.46
N GLY A 34 -9.62 2.98 9.75
CA GLY A 34 -9.58 1.93 10.75
C GLY A 34 -10.89 1.18 10.92
N HIS A 35 -12.01 1.80 10.55
CA HIS A 35 -13.30 1.12 10.62
C HIS A 35 -13.52 0.17 9.45
N LEU A 36 -12.71 0.24 8.42
CA LEU A 36 -12.81 -0.65 7.27
C LEU A 36 -11.79 -1.76 7.30
N PHE A 37 -10.58 -1.45 7.74
CA PHE A 37 -9.54 -2.45 7.83
C PHE A 37 -8.53 -2.06 8.90
N SER A 38 -7.75 -3.03 9.31
CA SER A 38 -6.70 -2.82 10.30
C SER A 38 -5.39 -3.35 9.77
N ILE A 39 -4.33 -2.57 9.96
CA ILE A 39 -2.98 -3.05 9.63
C ILE A 39 -2.50 -3.80 10.86
N THR A 40 -2.39 -5.12 10.74
CA THR A 40 -2.05 -5.97 11.86
C THR A 40 -0.56 -6.22 11.99
N GLU A 41 0.18 -5.99 10.92
CA GLU A 41 1.63 -6.17 10.94
C GLU A 41 2.28 -5.22 9.97
N GLN A 42 3.42 -4.65 10.36
CA GLN A 42 4.13 -3.71 9.53
C GLN A 42 5.61 -3.83 9.87
N ILE A 43 6.39 -4.34 8.93
CA ILE A 43 7.81 -4.59 9.16
C ILE A 43 8.61 -3.88 8.07
N TRP A 44 9.42 -2.93 8.48
CA TRP A 44 10.29 -2.19 7.57
C TRP A 44 11.67 -2.80 7.56
N ALA A 45 12.22 -2.96 6.37
CA ALA A 45 13.59 -3.44 6.19
C ALA A 45 14.22 -2.58 5.10
N GLY A 46 14.88 -1.50 5.49
CA GLY A 46 15.44 -0.55 4.55
C GLY A 46 14.32 0.14 3.77
N ASP A 47 14.30 -0.07 2.47
CA ASP A 47 13.32 0.54 1.60
C ASP A 47 12.19 -0.43 1.22
N HIS A 48 12.06 -1.50 1.97
CA HIS A 48 11.05 -2.53 1.73
C HIS A 48 10.15 -2.64 2.95
N LEU A 49 8.84 -2.69 2.72
CA LEU A 49 7.87 -2.89 3.78
C LEU A 49 7.07 -4.15 3.52
N ARG A 50 6.95 -4.96 4.56
CA ARG A 50 6.00 -6.08 4.56
C ARG A 50 4.88 -5.75 5.50
N PHE A 51 3.65 -6.00 5.07
CA PHE A 51 2.50 -5.66 5.91
C PHE A 51 1.42 -6.72 5.79
N GLN A 52 0.55 -6.72 6.78
CA GLN A 52 -0.62 -7.57 6.79
C GLN A 52 -1.80 -6.72 7.23
N VAL A 53 -2.91 -6.87 6.55
CA VAL A 53 -4.13 -6.14 6.88
C VAL A 53 -5.25 -7.13 7.10
N SER A 54 -6.21 -6.72 7.90
CA SER A 54 -7.38 -7.52 8.20
C SER A 54 -8.63 -6.69 7.96
N ALA A 55 -9.60 -7.26 7.27
CA ALA A 55 -10.86 -6.58 6.98
C ALA A 55 -11.94 -7.62 6.79
N LEU A 56 -13.10 -7.39 7.41
CA LEU A 56 -14.26 -8.25 7.25
C LEU A 56 -13.97 -9.70 7.61
N GLY A 57 -13.14 -9.91 8.61
CA GLY A 57 -12.79 -11.25 9.04
C GLY A 57 -11.78 -11.96 8.15
N GLN A 58 -11.26 -11.27 7.14
CA GLN A 58 -10.27 -11.82 6.23
C GLN A 58 -8.97 -11.07 6.36
N SER A 59 -7.88 -11.71 5.99
CA SER A 59 -6.60 -11.03 6.02
C SER A 59 -5.92 -11.13 4.67
N ALA A 60 -5.13 -10.13 4.38
CA ALA A 60 -4.35 -10.06 3.15
C ALA A 60 -2.97 -9.56 3.51
N SER A 61 -1.98 -10.03 2.78
CA SER A 61 -0.61 -9.59 3.00
C SER A 61 -0.10 -8.88 1.77
N GLY A 62 0.94 -8.08 1.95
CA GLY A 62 1.51 -7.37 0.84
C GLY A 62 2.88 -6.84 1.16
N SER A 63 3.44 -6.17 0.18
CA SER A 63 4.74 -5.55 0.34
C SER A 63 4.80 -4.28 -0.50
N ILE A 64 5.69 -3.39 -0.08
CA ILE A 64 5.95 -2.15 -0.80
C ILE A 64 7.45 -2.02 -0.96
N ASP A 65 7.88 -1.77 -2.19
CA ASP A 65 9.28 -1.47 -2.47
C ASP A 65 9.38 -0.03 -2.94
N VAL A 66 10.26 0.72 -2.30
CA VAL A 66 10.45 2.13 -2.63
C VAL A 66 11.72 2.30 -3.44
N ALA A 67 11.59 2.87 -4.62
CA ALA A 67 12.72 3.21 -5.47
C ALA A 67 12.85 4.71 -5.58
N ASP A 68 13.88 5.16 -6.28
CA ASP A 68 14.13 6.59 -6.41
C ASP A 68 13.03 7.32 -7.18
N ASP A 69 12.41 6.64 -8.13
CA ASP A 69 11.46 7.26 -9.03
C ASP A 69 10.09 6.61 -9.04
N HIS A 70 9.88 5.58 -8.20
CA HIS A 70 8.56 4.94 -8.14
C HIS A 70 8.44 4.13 -6.86
N VAL A 71 7.21 3.78 -6.55
CA VAL A 71 6.88 2.88 -5.44
C VAL A 71 6.09 1.73 -6.03
N ARG A 72 6.50 0.51 -5.72
CA ARG A 72 5.82 -0.68 -6.20
C ARG A 72 5.11 -1.35 -5.04
N LEU A 73 3.80 -1.49 -5.18
CA LEU A 73 2.94 -2.12 -4.19
C LEU A 73 2.48 -3.47 -4.71
N GLU A 74 2.57 -4.47 -3.87
CA GLU A 74 2.13 -5.82 -4.20
C GLU A 74 1.24 -6.31 -3.08
N VAL A 75 0.02 -6.75 -3.41
CA VAL A 75 -0.94 -7.22 -2.41
C VAL A 75 -1.45 -8.59 -2.84
N PHE A 76 -1.39 -9.54 -1.90
CA PHE A 76 -1.89 -10.89 -2.14
C PHE A 76 -3.29 -11.00 -1.56
N LEU A 77 -4.29 -11.02 -2.45
CA LEU A 77 -5.68 -11.09 -2.06
C LEU A 77 -6.16 -12.55 -2.08
N PRO A 78 -7.06 -12.92 -1.16
CA PRO A 78 -7.71 -14.22 -1.27
C PRO A 78 -8.42 -14.34 -2.63
N TRP A 79 -8.51 -15.57 -3.13
CA TRP A 79 -9.04 -15.81 -4.47
C TRP A 79 -10.45 -15.24 -4.65
N PHE A 80 -11.26 -15.29 -3.62
CA PHE A 80 -12.65 -14.82 -3.75
C PHE A 80 -12.74 -13.29 -3.79
N LEU A 81 -11.65 -12.59 -3.46
CA LEU A 81 -11.60 -11.14 -3.61
C LEU A 81 -10.95 -10.70 -4.91
N ALA A 82 -10.48 -11.66 -5.71
CA ALA A 82 -9.81 -11.33 -6.96
C ALA A 82 -10.71 -10.54 -7.91
N LYS A 83 -12.02 -10.73 -7.80
CA LYS A 83 -12.97 -10.00 -8.63
C LYS A 83 -12.95 -8.50 -8.36
N LEU A 84 -12.46 -8.11 -7.19
CA LEU A 84 -12.45 -6.71 -6.79
C LEU A 84 -11.22 -5.96 -7.28
N VAL A 85 -10.29 -6.66 -7.96
CA VAL A 85 -9.05 -6.02 -8.40
C VAL A 85 -9.35 -4.80 -9.26
N GLY A 86 -10.33 -4.90 -10.16
CA GLY A 86 -10.69 -3.78 -11.02
C GLY A 86 -11.21 -2.58 -10.26
N THR A 87 -11.76 -2.80 -9.08
CA THR A 87 -12.26 -1.71 -8.23
C THR A 87 -11.17 -1.19 -7.30
N ILE A 88 -10.38 -2.12 -6.77
CA ILE A 88 -9.38 -1.78 -5.75
C ILE A 88 -8.15 -1.11 -6.37
N GLN A 89 -7.71 -1.60 -7.53
CA GLN A 89 -6.48 -1.11 -8.13
C GLN A 89 -6.49 0.40 -8.40
N PRO A 90 -7.55 0.95 -9.04
CA PRO A 90 -7.56 2.40 -9.23
C PRO A 90 -7.59 3.18 -7.92
N LEU A 91 -8.25 2.64 -6.91
CA LEU A 91 -8.32 3.29 -5.61
C LEU A 91 -6.93 3.35 -4.97
N ILE A 92 -6.20 2.24 -5.00
CA ILE A 92 -4.86 2.20 -4.45
C ILE A 92 -3.95 3.18 -5.18
N ARG A 93 -4.04 3.21 -6.51
CA ARG A 93 -3.21 4.11 -7.29
C ARG A 93 -3.52 5.57 -6.96
N LYS A 94 -4.80 5.89 -6.83
CA LYS A 94 -5.21 7.25 -6.50
C LYS A 94 -4.69 7.67 -5.13
N GLU A 95 -4.90 6.84 -4.12
CA GLU A 95 -4.48 7.16 -2.77
C GLU A 95 -2.97 7.23 -2.66
N GLY A 96 -2.28 6.30 -3.33
CA GLY A 96 -0.83 6.29 -3.31
C GLY A 96 -0.25 7.54 -3.99
N THR A 97 -0.85 7.93 -5.10
CA THR A 97 -0.40 9.13 -5.81
C THR A 97 -0.60 10.37 -4.94
N LEU A 98 -1.76 10.49 -4.30
CA LEU A 98 -2.02 11.63 -3.42
C LEU A 98 -1.03 11.67 -2.27
N LEU A 99 -0.72 10.49 -1.71
CA LEU A 99 0.20 10.39 -0.60
C LEU A 99 1.59 10.90 -0.99
N LEU A 100 2.05 10.50 -2.17
CA LEU A 100 3.39 10.86 -2.62
C LEU A 100 3.48 12.28 -3.15
N GLU A 101 2.37 12.83 -3.67
CA GLU A 101 2.36 14.18 -4.21
C GLU A 101 1.99 15.23 -3.18
N LYS A 102 1.50 14.81 -2.03
CA LYS A 102 1.08 15.74 -1.00
C LYS A 102 2.26 16.56 -0.53
N LYS A 103 2.13 17.87 -0.58
CA LYS A 103 3.18 18.78 -0.16
C LYS A 103 2.98 19.10 1.30
N LYS A 104 4.03 18.86 2.07
CA LYS A 104 4.12 19.05 3.49
C LYS A 104 2.94 18.51 4.29
#